data_95a22b0b7c68e743ae1f9339c2f7dc86
#
_entry.id   95a22b0b7c68e743ae1f9339c2f7dc86
#
_cell.length_a   1.000
_cell.length_b   1.000
_cell.length_c   1.000
_cell.angle_alpha   90.00
_cell.angle_beta   90.00
_cell.angle_gamma   90.00
#
_symmetry.space_group_name_H-M   'P 1'
#
loop_
_entity.id
_entity.type
_entity.pdbx_description
1 polymer ?
#
loop_
_entity_poly.entity_id
_entity_poly.type
_entity_poly.pdbx_seq_one_letter_code
_entity_poly.pdbx_strand_id
1 'polypeptide(L)'
;VIVMSATLPPKRKADMIAAYTGNEGLCKGVEDSRGYPMVTRVDGTGIAVRTADASGRRRRVSISRITDDAILGELGMRTASGGYAGIIVNTVRRAQNLFRELRAIYQDDVVILLHSAFTSADRARHEGDLMRIMNESERPSSKRVIVVGTQVLEQSLDIDFDILFTDLCPIDLLIQRIGRLHRHDNPRPPLMKEPMCLVIDTGTSDFEGGTEAVYGRLQLMNTRILLKDAINVPDDVPDLVRRAYSIEGLAIDDDQKEDYSSAKIERDRIMSRRERKACVYQISRPDKISDLVGWLDNSADDPQGLCAEATVRDTSGTVEVVLVKRGADGSFRIFGDVDDSSIPKDCVPDKDTARRMSENR
;
A
#
# COMPACT_ATOMS: atom_id res chain seq x y z
N VAL A 1 20.79 -10.08 6.75
CA VAL A 1 19.58 -9.42 6.19
C VAL A 1 18.46 -9.55 7.20
N ILE A 2 17.71 -8.48 7.44
CA ILE A 2 16.51 -8.47 8.28
C ILE A 2 15.33 -8.07 7.40
N VAL A 3 14.29 -8.91 7.34
CA VAL A 3 13.05 -8.64 6.64
C VAL A 3 11.92 -8.57 7.67
N MET A 4 11.21 -7.46 7.71
CA MET A 4 10.05 -7.26 8.58
C MET A 4 8.80 -7.08 7.73
N SER A 5 7.74 -7.81 8.07
CA SER A 5 6.44 -7.70 7.41
C SER A 5 5.33 -8.07 8.38
N ALA A 6 4.22 -7.35 8.33
CA ALA A 6 3.02 -7.68 9.08
C ALA A 6 2.26 -8.86 8.45
N THR A 7 2.42 -9.09 7.15
CA THR A 7 1.58 -10.00 6.36
C THR A 7 2.39 -10.71 5.28
N LEU A 8 3.40 -11.49 5.68
CA LEU A 8 4.25 -12.22 4.74
C LEU A 8 3.62 -13.57 4.37
N PRO A 9 3.21 -13.80 3.10
CA PRO A 9 2.67 -15.08 2.66
C PRO A 9 3.70 -16.21 2.81
N PRO A 10 3.29 -17.42 3.20
CA PRO A 10 4.21 -18.54 3.44
C PRO A 10 5.13 -18.87 2.28
N LYS A 11 4.60 -18.92 1.04
CA LYS A 11 5.40 -19.15 -0.15
C LYS A 11 6.47 -18.07 -0.33
N ARG A 12 6.11 -16.79 -0.17
CA ARG A 12 7.08 -15.69 -0.29
C ARG A 12 8.19 -15.76 0.75
N LYS A 13 7.86 -16.21 1.97
CA LYS A 13 8.85 -16.47 3.02
C LYS A 13 9.81 -17.59 2.59
N ALA A 14 9.29 -18.69 2.08
CA ALA A 14 10.09 -19.80 1.57
C ALA A 14 11.00 -19.36 0.41
N ASP A 15 10.48 -18.61 -0.56
CA ASP A 15 11.26 -18.08 -1.69
C ASP A 15 12.42 -17.18 -1.22
N MET A 16 12.19 -16.32 -0.23
CA MET A 16 13.23 -15.45 0.37
C MET A 16 14.32 -16.28 1.06
N ILE A 17 13.92 -17.32 1.78
CA ILE A 17 14.89 -18.22 2.47
C ILE A 17 15.69 -18.99 1.43
N ALA A 18 15.07 -19.53 0.40
CA ALA A 18 15.74 -20.22 -0.70
C ALA A 18 16.76 -19.31 -1.40
N ALA A 19 16.35 -18.07 -1.71
CA ALA A 19 17.23 -17.08 -2.31
C ALA A 19 18.43 -16.73 -1.43
N TYR A 20 18.22 -16.59 -0.11
CA TYR A 20 19.28 -16.27 0.84
C TYR A 20 20.26 -17.41 1.07
N THR A 21 19.75 -18.65 1.17
CA THR A 21 20.57 -19.83 1.49
C THR A 21 21.14 -20.53 0.27
N GLY A 22 20.53 -20.32 -0.92
CA GLY A 22 20.81 -21.11 -2.11
C GLY A 22 20.33 -22.56 -2.00
N ASN A 23 19.45 -22.90 -1.05
CA ASN A 23 18.98 -24.25 -0.77
C ASN A 23 17.46 -24.31 -0.59
N GLU A 24 16.76 -24.75 -1.61
CA GLU A 24 15.29 -24.92 -1.57
C GLU A 24 14.85 -26.02 -0.58
N GLY A 25 15.70 -26.99 -0.33
CA GLY A 25 15.39 -28.10 0.59
C GLY A 25 15.20 -27.66 2.05
N LEU A 26 15.81 -26.55 2.45
CA LEU A 26 15.65 -25.98 3.78
C LEU A 26 14.27 -25.39 4.03
N CYS A 27 13.52 -25.07 2.97
CA CYS A 27 12.23 -24.41 3.09
C CYS A 27 11.09 -25.34 3.49
N LYS A 28 11.32 -26.68 3.45
CA LYS A 28 10.33 -27.68 3.82
C LYS A 28 9.88 -27.49 5.27
N GLY A 29 8.58 -27.32 5.47
CA GLY A 29 7.96 -27.11 6.80
C GLY A 29 7.90 -25.65 7.27
N VAL A 30 8.59 -24.71 6.61
CA VAL A 30 8.46 -23.28 6.93
C VAL A 30 7.10 -22.74 6.52
N GLU A 31 6.55 -23.28 5.44
CA GLU A 31 5.20 -22.93 4.92
C GLU A 31 4.09 -23.36 5.88
N ASP A 32 4.29 -24.43 6.65
CA ASP A 32 3.32 -24.96 7.60
C ASP A 32 3.38 -24.30 8.97
N SER A 33 4.38 -23.44 9.21
CA SER A 33 4.51 -22.81 10.52
C SER A 33 3.34 -21.86 10.78
N ARG A 34 2.60 -22.15 11.85
CA ARG A 34 1.45 -21.38 12.31
C ARG A 34 1.84 -20.60 13.55
N GLY A 35 1.72 -19.34 13.50
CA GLY A 35 2.00 -18.46 14.63
C GLY A 35 2.07 -17.01 14.19
N TYR A 36 1.69 -16.10 15.11
CA TYR A 36 1.74 -14.67 14.86
C TYR A 36 1.80 -13.91 16.18
N PRO A 37 2.74 -13.01 16.38
CA PRO A 37 3.90 -12.73 15.51
C PRO A 37 4.92 -13.86 15.52
N MET A 38 5.73 -13.92 14.44
CA MET A 38 6.68 -15.01 14.24
C MET A 38 8.06 -14.46 13.86
N VAL A 39 9.10 -15.03 14.45
CA VAL A 39 10.49 -14.78 14.08
C VAL A 39 11.06 -16.03 13.41
N THR A 40 11.52 -15.89 12.17
CA THR A 40 12.23 -16.95 11.45
C THR A 40 13.68 -16.55 11.31
N ARG A 41 14.59 -17.30 11.93
CA ARG A 41 16.04 -17.14 11.82
C ARG A 41 16.58 -18.20 10.87
N VAL A 42 17.43 -17.77 9.97
CA VAL A 42 18.11 -18.64 9.01
C VAL A 42 19.60 -18.39 9.10
N ASP A 43 20.37 -19.44 9.31
CA ASP A 43 21.83 -19.38 9.35
C ASP A 43 22.44 -20.66 8.78
N GLY A 44 23.78 -20.78 8.82
CA GLY A 44 24.50 -21.96 8.33
C GLY A 44 24.15 -23.28 9.03
N THR A 45 23.49 -23.25 10.18
CA THR A 45 23.07 -24.43 10.94
C THR A 45 21.65 -24.89 10.64
N GLY A 46 20.85 -24.05 9.95
CA GLY A 46 19.48 -24.39 9.57
C GLY A 46 18.48 -23.25 9.78
N ILE A 47 17.21 -23.64 9.93
CA ILE A 47 16.09 -22.72 10.14
C ILE A 47 15.50 -22.93 11.53
N ALA A 48 15.37 -21.87 12.29
CA ALA A 48 14.67 -21.85 13.57
C ALA A 48 13.46 -20.89 13.46
N VAL A 49 12.26 -21.40 13.80
CA VAL A 49 11.02 -20.62 13.86
C VAL A 49 10.61 -20.50 15.33
N ARG A 50 10.35 -19.28 15.76
CA ARG A 50 9.82 -18.98 17.10
C ARG A 50 8.59 -18.08 16.96
N THR A 51 7.56 -18.42 17.69
CA THR A 51 6.41 -17.55 17.89
C THR A 51 6.67 -16.67 19.10
N ALA A 52 6.42 -15.38 18.97
CA ALA A 52 6.46 -14.46 20.10
C ALA A 52 5.02 -14.23 20.60
N ASP A 53 4.90 -13.86 21.87
CA ASP A 53 3.61 -13.43 22.40
C ASP A 53 3.19 -12.13 21.71
N ALA A 54 1.93 -12.04 21.33
CA ALA A 54 1.39 -10.81 20.78
C ALA A 54 1.40 -9.74 21.87
N SER A 55 2.20 -8.69 21.68
CA SER A 55 2.28 -7.55 22.61
C SER A 55 1.07 -6.61 22.50
N GLY A 56 0.22 -6.83 21.50
CA GLY A 56 -0.88 -5.95 21.17
C GLY A 56 -2.21 -6.40 21.76
N ARG A 57 -3.15 -5.46 21.73
CA ARG A 57 -4.53 -5.70 22.12
C ARG A 57 -5.19 -6.63 21.12
N ARG A 58 -5.94 -7.59 21.64
CA ARG A 58 -6.86 -8.34 20.81
C ARG A 58 -8.09 -7.46 20.54
N ARG A 59 -8.44 -7.33 19.28
CA ARG A 59 -9.57 -6.53 18.82
C ARG A 59 -10.42 -7.33 17.86
N ARG A 60 -11.72 -7.29 18.07
CA ARG A 60 -12.71 -7.78 17.13
C ARG A 60 -13.21 -6.58 16.33
N VAL A 61 -12.84 -6.53 15.06
CA VAL A 61 -13.26 -5.46 14.15
C VAL A 61 -14.48 -5.93 13.38
N SER A 62 -15.60 -5.24 13.53
CA SER A 62 -16.80 -5.49 12.74
C SER A 62 -16.58 -5.02 11.30
N ILE A 63 -16.96 -5.86 10.34
CA ILE A 63 -16.87 -5.56 8.92
C ILE A 63 -18.28 -5.43 8.35
N SER A 64 -18.55 -4.35 7.68
CA SER A 64 -19.81 -4.17 6.94
C SER A 64 -19.48 -3.82 5.49
N ARG A 65 -20.20 -4.42 4.54
CA ARG A 65 -20.09 -4.06 3.12
C ARG A 65 -21.09 -2.97 2.83
N ILE A 66 -20.64 -1.95 2.13
CA ILE A 66 -21.48 -0.84 1.69
C ILE A 66 -21.25 -0.55 0.21
N THR A 67 -22.22 0.06 -0.42
CA THR A 67 -22.10 0.60 -1.78
C THR A 67 -21.53 2.02 -1.76
N ASP A 68 -21.09 2.51 -2.90
CA ASP A 68 -20.46 3.83 -3.01
C ASP A 68 -21.40 4.97 -2.61
N ASP A 69 -22.65 4.89 -3.00
CA ASP A 69 -23.71 5.85 -2.67
C ASP A 69 -24.05 5.91 -1.17
N ALA A 70 -23.74 4.86 -0.40
CA ALA A 70 -23.97 4.83 1.03
C ALA A 70 -22.89 5.56 1.86
N ILE A 71 -21.73 5.89 1.27
CA ILE A 71 -20.58 6.48 2.00
C ILE A 71 -20.98 7.73 2.76
N LEU A 72 -21.62 8.69 2.09
CA LEU A 72 -21.95 9.98 2.70
C LEU A 72 -22.98 9.83 3.82
N GLY A 73 -23.97 8.98 3.63
CA GLY A 73 -24.99 8.69 4.63
C GLY A 73 -24.43 8.05 5.88
N GLU A 74 -23.62 6.98 5.71
CA GLU A 74 -22.96 6.30 6.82
C GLU A 74 -21.97 7.23 7.55
N LEU A 75 -21.17 8.00 6.80
CA LEU A 75 -20.22 8.95 7.37
C LEU A 75 -20.95 10.01 8.20
N GLY A 76 -21.99 10.63 7.65
CA GLY A 76 -22.79 11.65 8.33
C GLY A 76 -23.43 11.14 9.61
N MET A 77 -24.04 9.96 9.56
CA MET A 77 -24.67 9.31 10.70
C MET A 77 -23.65 8.97 11.79
N ARG A 78 -22.55 8.32 11.42
CA ARG A 78 -21.54 7.86 12.39
C ARG A 78 -20.78 8.99 13.04
N THR A 79 -20.47 10.04 12.29
CA THR A 79 -19.71 11.20 12.77
C THR A 79 -20.59 12.34 13.27
N ALA A 80 -21.89 12.12 13.49
CA ALA A 80 -22.83 13.15 13.96
C ALA A 80 -22.40 13.81 15.29
N SER A 81 -21.75 13.03 16.18
CA SER A 81 -21.21 13.51 17.44
C SER A 81 -19.70 13.85 17.38
N GLY A 82 -19.13 14.01 16.19
CA GLY A 82 -17.69 14.17 15.98
C GLY A 82 -16.99 12.84 15.75
N GLY A 83 -15.66 12.84 15.92
CA GLY A 83 -14.79 11.68 15.76
C GLY A 83 -13.92 11.73 14.52
N TYR A 84 -13.01 10.77 14.38
CA TYR A 84 -11.96 10.70 13.37
C TYR A 84 -12.25 9.57 12.38
N ALA A 85 -12.72 9.93 11.21
CA ALA A 85 -13.04 8.99 10.13
C ALA A 85 -11.89 8.89 9.12
N GLY A 86 -11.44 7.66 8.84
CA GLY A 86 -10.53 7.39 7.74
C GLY A 86 -11.28 6.86 6.53
N ILE A 87 -10.98 7.36 5.34
CA ILE A 87 -11.52 6.87 4.06
C ILE A 87 -10.34 6.56 3.16
N ILE A 88 -10.06 5.27 2.96
CA ILE A 88 -8.91 4.80 2.18
C ILE A 88 -9.42 4.22 0.87
N VAL A 89 -9.15 4.92 -0.23
CA VAL A 89 -9.55 4.52 -1.57
C VAL A 89 -8.37 4.07 -2.41
N ASN A 90 -8.62 3.34 -3.49
CA ASN A 90 -7.57 2.67 -4.23
C ASN A 90 -6.87 3.54 -5.27
N THR A 91 -7.49 4.64 -5.72
CA THR A 91 -6.93 5.51 -6.75
C THR A 91 -6.89 6.97 -6.32
N VAL A 92 -5.87 7.70 -6.79
CA VAL A 92 -5.70 9.14 -6.52
C VAL A 92 -6.91 9.93 -7.02
N ARG A 93 -7.40 9.63 -8.22
CA ARG A 93 -8.56 10.32 -8.81
C ARG A 93 -9.81 10.20 -7.93
N ARG A 94 -10.07 9.00 -7.42
CA ARG A 94 -11.19 8.74 -6.52
C ARG A 94 -11.03 9.51 -5.20
N ALA A 95 -9.84 9.49 -4.60
CA ALA A 95 -9.55 10.27 -3.40
C ALA A 95 -9.81 11.77 -3.58
N GLN A 96 -9.35 12.33 -4.70
CA GLN A 96 -9.57 13.74 -5.03
C GLN A 96 -11.05 14.09 -5.25
N ASN A 97 -11.80 13.22 -5.92
CA ASN A 97 -13.24 13.45 -6.17
C ASN A 97 -14.01 13.43 -4.84
N LEU A 98 -13.81 12.40 -4.04
CA LEU A 98 -14.46 12.26 -2.75
C LEU A 98 -14.08 13.39 -1.78
N PHE A 99 -12.81 13.82 -1.78
CA PHE A 99 -12.37 14.97 -0.99
C PHE A 99 -13.12 16.26 -1.38
N ARG A 100 -13.30 16.54 -2.69
CA ARG A 100 -14.02 17.75 -3.13
C ARG A 100 -15.48 17.71 -2.67
N GLU A 101 -16.12 16.56 -2.77
CA GLU A 101 -17.50 16.34 -2.33
C GLU A 101 -17.64 16.55 -0.82
N LEU A 102 -16.77 15.92 -0.04
CA LEU A 102 -16.76 16.06 1.42
C LEU A 102 -16.46 17.49 1.88
N ARG A 103 -15.53 18.18 1.22
CA ARG A 103 -15.24 19.61 1.52
C ARG A 103 -16.44 20.51 1.23
N ALA A 104 -17.25 20.20 0.23
CA ALA A 104 -18.46 20.97 -0.05
C ALA A 104 -19.56 20.77 1.00
N ILE A 105 -19.64 19.55 1.58
CA ILE A 105 -20.62 19.20 2.62
C ILE A 105 -20.17 19.64 4.01
N TYR A 106 -18.90 19.37 4.36
CA TYR A 106 -18.34 19.56 5.70
C TYR A 106 -17.41 20.79 5.74
N GLN A 107 -17.97 21.99 5.45
CA GLN A 107 -17.21 23.23 5.29
C GLN A 107 -16.52 23.68 6.58
N ASP A 108 -17.18 23.47 7.74
CA ASP A 108 -16.70 23.86 9.07
C ASP A 108 -15.84 22.78 9.76
N ASP A 109 -15.78 21.58 9.19
CA ASP A 109 -15.05 20.46 9.72
C ASP A 109 -13.65 20.31 9.09
N VAL A 110 -12.80 19.51 9.71
CA VAL A 110 -11.47 19.25 9.21
C VAL A 110 -11.53 18.10 8.20
N VAL A 111 -11.33 18.41 6.92
CA VAL A 111 -11.22 17.41 5.86
C VAL A 111 -9.82 17.48 5.26
N ILE A 112 -9.09 16.36 5.31
CA ILE A 112 -7.69 16.24 4.86
C ILE A 112 -7.61 15.26 3.71
N LEU A 113 -6.80 15.60 2.69
CA LEU A 113 -6.49 14.71 1.56
C LEU A 113 -5.02 14.30 1.60
N LEU A 114 -4.75 12.99 1.44
CA LEU A 114 -3.38 12.48 1.37
C LEU A 114 -3.24 11.39 0.28
N HIS A 115 -2.36 11.63 -0.70
CA HIS A 115 -2.07 10.68 -1.78
C HIS A 115 -0.65 10.89 -2.35
N SER A 116 -0.20 9.95 -3.19
CA SER A 116 1.16 9.93 -3.74
C SER A 116 1.43 10.98 -4.83
N ALA A 117 0.40 11.63 -5.38
CA ALA A 117 0.56 12.61 -6.46
C ALA A 117 0.80 14.05 -5.96
N PHE A 118 0.99 14.26 -4.67
CA PHE A 118 1.50 15.52 -4.15
C PHE A 118 3.00 15.68 -4.43
N THR A 119 3.46 16.93 -4.54
CA THR A 119 4.90 17.20 -4.48
C THR A 119 5.48 16.74 -3.14
N SER A 120 6.79 16.48 -3.07
CA SER A 120 7.42 16.04 -1.82
C SER A 120 7.21 17.04 -0.68
N ALA A 121 7.29 18.36 -0.97
CA ALA A 121 7.06 19.42 0.00
C ALA A 121 5.60 19.46 0.49
N ASP A 122 4.63 19.42 -0.44
CA ASP A 122 3.21 19.42 -0.09
C ASP A 122 2.84 18.16 0.70
N ARG A 123 3.38 17.01 0.30
CA ARG A 123 3.18 15.76 1.00
C ARG A 123 3.68 15.83 2.44
N ALA A 124 4.91 16.31 2.65
CA ALA A 124 5.50 16.46 3.99
C ALA A 124 4.66 17.40 4.87
N ARG A 125 4.16 18.51 4.29
CA ARG A 125 3.28 19.44 4.99
C ARG A 125 1.96 18.78 5.39
N HIS A 126 1.27 18.11 4.47
CA HIS A 126 -0.01 17.41 4.74
C HIS A 126 0.16 16.28 5.75
N GLU A 127 1.26 15.51 5.67
CA GLU A 127 1.59 14.49 6.66
C GLU A 127 1.84 15.12 8.05
N GLY A 128 2.58 16.24 8.11
CA GLY A 128 2.82 16.99 9.33
C GLY A 128 1.54 17.53 9.96
N ASP A 129 0.66 18.13 9.17
CA ASP A 129 -0.65 18.62 9.62
C ASP A 129 -1.52 17.48 10.14
N LEU A 130 -1.59 16.35 9.43
CA LEU A 130 -2.31 15.17 9.86
C LEU A 130 -1.77 14.65 11.19
N MET A 131 -0.44 14.49 11.32
CA MET A 131 0.18 13.99 12.55
C MET A 131 -0.05 14.92 13.74
N ARG A 132 -0.02 16.23 13.51
CA ARG A 132 -0.34 17.21 14.57
C ARG A 132 -1.77 17.05 15.07
N ILE A 133 -2.76 16.87 14.17
CA ILE A 133 -4.16 16.68 14.52
C ILE A 133 -4.37 15.32 15.22
N MET A 134 -3.69 14.27 14.78
CA MET A 134 -3.80 12.93 15.36
C MET A 134 -3.17 12.83 16.75
N ASN A 135 -2.13 13.63 17.03
CA ASN A 135 -1.36 13.63 18.29
C ASN A 135 -1.78 14.73 19.26
N GLU A 136 -2.89 15.44 19.02
CA GLU A 136 -3.44 16.37 19.99
C GLU A 136 -3.64 15.65 21.34
N SER A 137 -3.02 16.16 22.40
CA SER A 137 -3.00 15.53 23.74
C SER A 137 -4.39 15.42 24.38
N GLU A 138 -5.32 16.27 23.96
CA GLU A 138 -6.73 16.17 24.27
C GLU A 138 -7.49 16.04 22.96
N ARG A 139 -7.65 14.82 22.48
CA ARG A 139 -8.43 14.52 21.29
C ARG A 139 -9.92 14.76 21.59
N PRO A 140 -10.49 15.92 21.21
CA PRO A 140 -11.88 16.19 21.54
C PRO A 140 -12.79 15.26 20.72
N SER A 141 -13.54 14.43 21.40
CA SER A 141 -14.49 13.51 20.77
C SER A 141 -15.59 14.21 19.97
N SER A 142 -15.82 15.50 20.26
CA SER A 142 -16.80 16.33 19.53
C SER A 142 -16.27 16.92 18.22
N LYS A 143 -14.95 16.92 17.99
CA LYS A 143 -14.35 17.41 16.74
C LYS A 143 -14.51 16.37 15.65
N ARG A 144 -15.06 16.77 14.50
CA ARG A 144 -15.11 15.91 13.32
C ARG A 144 -13.85 16.10 12.47
N VAL A 145 -13.15 15.00 12.22
CA VAL A 145 -11.98 14.96 11.35
C VAL A 145 -12.20 13.85 10.32
N ILE A 146 -12.14 14.18 9.05
CA ILE A 146 -12.30 13.25 7.94
C ILE A 146 -10.98 13.22 7.17
N VAL A 147 -10.36 12.07 7.07
CA VAL A 147 -9.11 11.88 6.32
C VAL A 147 -9.38 11.00 5.12
N VAL A 148 -9.24 11.57 3.94
CA VAL A 148 -9.35 10.85 2.67
C VAL A 148 -7.96 10.60 2.12
N GLY A 149 -7.67 9.38 1.72
CA GLY A 149 -6.37 9.11 1.10
C GLY A 149 -6.31 7.78 0.38
N THR A 150 -5.11 7.50 -0.11
CA THR A 150 -4.80 6.25 -0.80
C THR A 150 -3.86 5.40 0.06
N GLN A 151 -3.10 4.50 -0.56
CA GLN A 151 -2.14 3.60 0.11
C GLN A 151 -1.13 4.32 1.02
N VAL A 152 -0.98 5.62 0.88
CA VAL A 152 -0.12 6.44 1.76
C VAL A 152 -0.56 6.36 3.22
N LEU A 153 -1.86 6.21 3.48
CA LEU A 153 -2.40 6.06 4.84
C LEU A 153 -2.15 4.67 5.45
N GLU A 154 -1.76 3.69 4.64
CA GLU A 154 -1.49 2.31 5.10
C GLU A 154 -0.14 2.20 5.80
N GLN A 155 0.83 3.05 5.43
CA GLN A 155 2.24 2.90 5.83
C GLN A 155 2.77 4.16 6.52
N SER A 156 3.74 3.96 7.38
CA SER A 156 4.64 5.00 7.96
C SER A 156 4.02 6.05 8.88
N LEU A 157 2.69 6.16 8.98
CA LEU A 157 2.04 7.15 9.82
C LEU A 157 1.42 6.48 11.06
N ASP A 158 1.56 7.13 12.21
CA ASP A 158 0.90 6.68 13.47
C ASP A 158 -0.51 7.27 13.57
N ILE A 159 -1.41 6.76 12.73
CA ILE A 159 -2.79 7.22 12.61
C ILE A 159 -3.71 6.32 13.43
N ASP A 160 -4.72 6.94 14.05
CA ASP A 160 -5.72 6.27 14.86
C ASP A 160 -7.13 6.79 14.52
N PHE A 161 -7.86 6.01 13.73
CA PHE A 161 -9.23 6.31 13.35
C PHE A 161 -10.25 5.71 14.32
N ASP A 162 -11.41 6.37 14.48
CA ASP A 162 -12.56 5.88 15.21
C ASP A 162 -13.44 4.98 14.33
N ILE A 163 -13.49 5.28 13.04
CA ILE A 163 -14.18 4.50 12.01
C ILE A 163 -13.36 4.49 10.73
N LEU A 164 -13.42 3.39 10.02
CA LEU A 164 -12.69 3.22 8.76
C LEU A 164 -13.65 2.87 7.63
N PHE A 165 -13.57 3.62 6.55
CA PHE A 165 -14.14 3.30 5.24
C PHE A 165 -12.99 2.90 4.32
N THR A 166 -13.16 1.87 3.54
CA THR A 166 -12.11 1.43 2.62
C THR A 166 -12.68 0.81 1.37
N ASP A 167 -12.13 1.17 0.21
CA ASP A 167 -12.38 0.36 -0.99
C ASP A 167 -11.91 -1.08 -0.76
N LEU A 168 -12.56 -2.03 -1.42
CA LEU A 168 -12.10 -3.41 -1.45
C LEU A 168 -10.67 -3.47 -1.97
N CYS A 169 -9.81 -4.17 -1.24
CA CYS A 169 -8.38 -4.33 -1.56
C CYS A 169 -7.91 -5.72 -1.16
N PRO A 170 -6.70 -6.16 -1.54
CA PRO A 170 -6.13 -7.42 -1.06
C PRO A 170 -6.19 -7.55 0.46
N ILE A 171 -6.44 -8.75 0.95
CA ILE A 171 -6.71 -9.01 2.37
C ILE A 171 -5.58 -8.55 3.30
N ASP A 172 -4.33 -8.69 2.87
CA ASP A 172 -3.15 -8.23 3.61
C ASP A 172 -3.13 -6.70 3.75
N LEU A 173 -3.52 -5.96 2.72
CA LEU A 173 -3.67 -4.51 2.78
C LEU A 173 -4.90 -4.10 3.62
N LEU A 174 -6.00 -4.83 3.51
CA LEU A 174 -7.17 -4.60 4.36
C LEU A 174 -6.81 -4.75 5.84
N ILE A 175 -6.04 -5.76 6.21
CA ILE A 175 -5.52 -5.94 7.56
C ILE A 175 -4.64 -4.77 8.01
N GLN A 176 -3.79 -4.24 7.12
CA GLN A 176 -2.96 -3.07 7.41
C GLN A 176 -3.82 -1.80 7.62
N ARG A 177 -4.87 -1.61 6.80
CA ARG A 177 -5.86 -0.53 6.96
C ARG A 177 -6.61 -0.65 8.29
N ILE A 178 -7.10 -1.84 8.61
CA ILE A 178 -7.72 -2.15 9.92
C ILE A 178 -6.75 -1.88 11.08
N GLY A 179 -5.47 -2.07 10.87
CA GLY A 179 -4.42 -1.71 11.84
C GLY A 179 -4.37 -0.22 12.21
N ARG A 180 -5.04 0.66 11.46
CA ARG A 180 -5.20 2.10 11.72
C ARG A 180 -6.48 2.44 12.49
N LEU A 181 -7.32 1.46 12.76
CA LEU A 181 -8.59 1.61 13.44
C LEU A 181 -8.43 1.23 14.92
N HIS A 182 -8.82 2.12 15.84
CA HIS A 182 -8.69 1.93 17.31
C HIS A 182 -7.26 1.50 17.72
N ARG A 183 -6.27 2.14 17.13
CA ARG A 183 -4.87 1.80 17.36
C ARG A 183 -4.41 2.16 18.77
N HIS A 184 -4.90 3.28 19.31
CA HIS A 184 -4.58 3.79 20.63
C HIS A 184 -5.81 3.83 21.54
N ASP A 185 -5.59 3.97 22.86
CA ASP A 185 -6.65 4.13 23.87
C ASP A 185 -7.13 5.58 23.93
N ASN A 186 -7.79 6.02 22.87
CA ASN A 186 -8.39 7.33 22.83
C ASN A 186 -9.88 7.26 23.21
N PRO A 187 -10.46 8.32 23.79
CA PRO A 187 -11.91 8.45 23.93
C PRO A 187 -12.58 8.39 22.56
N ARG A 188 -13.68 7.64 22.46
CA ARG A 188 -14.43 7.44 21.21
C ARG A 188 -15.84 7.99 21.32
N PRO A 189 -16.39 8.58 20.24
CA PRO A 189 -17.80 8.93 20.17
C PRO A 189 -18.70 7.72 20.40
N PRO A 190 -19.93 7.91 20.92
CA PRO A 190 -20.82 6.79 21.28
C PRO A 190 -21.08 5.79 20.17
N LEU A 191 -21.21 6.25 18.91
CA LEU A 191 -21.48 5.39 17.75
C LEU A 191 -20.24 4.70 17.18
N MET A 192 -19.04 5.03 17.71
CA MET A 192 -17.76 4.49 17.26
C MET A 192 -16.95 3.87 18.42
N LYS A 193 -17.63 3.44 19.51
CA LYS A 193 -16.97 2.76 20.63
C LYS A 193 -16.41 1.40 20.26
N GLU A 194 -17.09 0.72 19.35
CA GLU A 194 -16.63 -0.56 18.82
C GLU A 194 -15.95 -0.33 17.45
N PRO A 195 -14.79 -0.97 17.21
CA PRO A 195 -14.08 -0.78 15.96
C PRO A 195 -14.88 -1.36 14.78
N MET A 196 -15.15 -0.51 13.79
CA MET A 196 -15.92 -0.86 12.60
C MET A 196 -15.19 -0.41 11.33
N CYS A 197 -15.09 -1.33 10.39
CA CYS A 197 -14.57 -1.08 9.05
C CYS A 197 -15.69 -1.30 8.02
N LEU A 198 -16.01 -0.25 7.26
CA LEU A 198 -16.97 -0.32 6.16
C LEU A 198 -16.19 -0.52 4.85
N VAL A 199 -16.37 -1.67 4.25
CA VAL A 199 -15.73 -2.03 2.98
C VAL A 199 -16.65 -1.65 1.84
N ILE A 200 -16.17 -0.73 1.01
CA ILE A 200 -16.88 -0.26 -0.17
C ILE A 200 -16.70 -1.30 -1.27
N ASP A 201 -17.79 -1.97 -1.63
CA ASP A 201 -17.79 -3.02 -2.65
C ASP A 201 -19.08 -2.89 -3.49
N THR A 202 -18.94 -2.91 -4.79
CA THR A 202 -20.06 -2.82 -5.71
C THR A 202 -21.06 -3.97 -5.58
N GLY A 203 -20.60 -5.11 -5.03
CA GLY A 203 -21.38 -6.33 -4.94
C GLY A 203 -21.64 -7.02 -6.30
N THR A 204 -21.15 -6.42 -7.39
CA THR A 204 -21.25 -6.96 -8.75
C THR A 204 -19.99 -7.74 -9.15
N SER A 205 -19.98 -8.37 -10.33
CA SER A 205 -18.77 -9.01 -10.87
C SER A 205 -17.63 -8.02 -11.10
N ASP A 206 -17.96 -6.74 -11.32
CA ASP A 206 -16.96 -5.70 -11.59
C ASP A 206 -16.46 -5.06 -10.30
N PHE A 207 -15.22 -4.58 -10.34
CA PHE A 207 -14.60 -3.82 -9.27
C PHE A 207 -14.57 -2.33 -9.61
N GLU A 208 -14.46 -1.49 -8.58
CA GLU A 208 -14.31 -0.05 -8.76
C GLU A 208 -13.20 0.30 -9.75
N GLY A 209 -13.47 1.28 -10.61
CA GLY A 209 -12.59 1.64 -11.73
C GLY A 209 -11.14 1.90 -11.34
N GLY A 210 -10.23 1.17 -11.99
CA GLY A 210 -8.79 1.23 -11.74
C GLY A 210 -8.29 0.32 -10.61
N THR A 211 -9.14 -0.24 -9.78
CA THR A 211 -8.76 -1.11 -8.66
C THR A 211 -8.10 -2.41 -9.14
N GLU A 212 -8.64 -3.02 -10.19
CA GLU A 212 -8.04 -4.22 -10.80
C GLU A 212 -6.64 -3.96 -11.38
N ALA A 213 -6.43 -2.80 -11.98
CA ALA A 213 -5.12 -2.41 -12.52
C ALA A 213 -4.06 -2.25 -11.40
N VAL A 214 -4.50 -1.84 -10.20
CA VAL A 214 -3.61 -1.66 -9.03
C VAL A 214 -3.28 -3.00 -8.38
N TYR A 215 -4.28 -3.88 -8.17
CA TYR A 215 -4.12 -5.05 -7.30
C TYR A 215 -4.25 -6.40 -8.01
N GLY A 216 -4.82 -6.42 -9.21
CA GLY A 216 -5.18 -7.64 -9.91
C GLY A 216 -6.50 -8.26 -9.43
N ARG A 217 -7.26 -8.80 -10.39
CA ARG A 217 -8.62 -9.33 -10.17
C ARG A 217 -8.65 -10.47 -9.15
N LEU A 218 -7.71 -11.41 -9.24
CA LEU A 218 -7.67 -12.58 -8.36
C LEU A 218 -7.59 -12.21 -6.88
N GLN A 219 -6.73 -11.25 -6.50
CA GLN A 219 -6.57 -10.83 -5.11
C GLN A 219 -7.83 -10.18 -4.56
N LEU A 220 -8.53 -9.41 -5.37
CA LEU A 220 -9.80 -8.80 -5.01
C LEU A 220 -10.90 -9.84 -4.82
N MET A 221 -11.00 -10.81 -5.74
CA MET A 221 -11.92 -11.95 -5.61
C MET A 221 -11.63 -12.75 -4.34
N ASN A 222 -10.36 -13.06 -4.07
CA ASN A 222 -9.96 -13.78 -2.86
C ASN A 222 -10.39 -13.04 -1.59
N THR A 223 -10.20 -11.71 -1.56
CA THR A 223 -10.64 -10.90 -0.41
C THR A 223 -12.15 -10.94 -0.27
N ARG A 224 -12.90 -10.78 -1.36
CA ARG A 224 -14.37 -10.81 -1.36
C ARG A 224 -14.92 -12.12 -0.81
N ILE A 225 -14.30 -13.25 -1.15
CA ILE A 225 -14.66 -14.59 -0.67
C ILE A 225 -14.30 -14.78 0.81
N LEU A 226 -13.13 -14.27 1.22
CA LEU A 226 -12.62 -14.47 2.58
C LEU A 226 -13.21 -13.49 3.60
N LEU A 227 -13.78 -12.38 3.14
CA LEU A 227 -14.28 -11.33 4.00
C LEU A 227 -15.53 -11.78 4.75
N LYS A 228 -15.42 -11.86 6.08
CA LYS A 228 -16.48 -12.17 7.03
C LYS A 228 -17.02 -10.89 7.68
N ASP A 229 -18.08 -11.02 8.46
CA ASP A 229 -18.69 -9.91 9.21
C ASP A 229 -17.81 -9.36 10.34
N ALA A 230 -16.74 -10.05 10.68
CA ALA A 230 -15.75 -9.59 11.65
C ALA A 230 -14.38 -10.24 11.42
N ILE A 231 -13.33 -9.52 11.80
CA ILE A 231 -11.95 -10.00 11.84
C ILE A 231 -11.40 -9.80 13.25
N ASN A 232 -10.88 -10.89 13.84
CA ASN A 232 -10.19 -10.84 15.12
C ASN A 232 -8.69 -10.61 14.88
N VAL A 233 -8.20 -9.46 15.30
CA VAL A 233 -6.79 -9.10 15.14
C VAL A 233 -6.09 -9.29 16.49
N PRO A 234 -4.99 -10.05 16.56
CA PRO A 234 -4.21 -10.64 15.45
C PRO A 234 -4.60 -12.08 15.06
N ASP A 235 -5.55 -12.71 15.72
CA ASP A 235 -5.76 -14.16 15.69
C ASP A 235 -6.13 -14.69 14.29
N ASP A 236 -6.95 -13.95 13.52
CA ASP A 236 -7.37 -14.36 12.18
C ASP A 236 -6.35 -14.03 11.08
N VAL A 237 -5.37 -13.15 11.37
CA VAL A 237 -4.43 -12.62 10.36
C VAL A 237 -3.65 -13.72 9.63
N PRO A 238 -3.02 -14.70 10.31
CA PRO A 238 -2.23 -15.73 9.62
C PRO A 238 -3.07 -16.60 8.69
N ASP A 239 -4.27 -16.97 9.12
CA ASP A 239 -5.15 -17.83 8.31
C ASP A 239 -5.69 -17.07 7.09
N LEU A 240 -6.12 -15.83 7.27
CA LEU A 240 -6.61 -14.99 6.18
C LEU A 240 -5.54 -14.79 5.11
N VAL A 241 -4.31 -14.42 5.51
CA VAL A 241 -3.20 -14.22 4.58
C VAL A 241 -2.82 -15.53 3.88
N ARG A 242 -2.69 -16.63 4.64
CA ARG A 242 -2.38 -17.95 4.06
C ARG A 242 -3.38 -18.37 3.01
N ARG A 243 -4.67 -18.22 3.28
CA ARG A 243 -5.75 -18.61 2.37
C ARG A 243 -5.80 -17.70 1.14
N ALA A 244 -5.65 -16.38 1.31
CA ALA A 244 -5.69 -15.43 0.20
C ALA A 244 -4.58 -15.64 -0.82
N TYR A 245 -3.43 -16.17 -0.39
CA TYR A 245 -2.26 -16.41 -1.23
C TYR A 245 -1.99 -17.89 -1.47
N SER A 246 -2.96 -18.78 -1.19
CA SER A 246 -2.82 -20.21 -1.48
C SER A 246 -2.66 -20.47 -2.98
N ILE A 247 -1.77 -21.40 -3.32
CA ILE A 247 -1.55 -21.85 -4.70
C ILE A 247 -2.76 -22.61 -5.23
N GLU A 248 -3.41 -23.40 -4.37
CA GLU A 248 -4.57 -24.20 -4.71
C GLU A 248 -5.80 -23.34 -5.01
N GLY A 249 -5.81 -22.11 -4.48
CA GLY A 249 -6.96 -21.21 -4.57
C GLY A 249 -8.00 -21.46 -3.49
N LEU A 250 -9.14 -20.82 -3.62
CA LEU A 250 -10.27 -20.92 -2.72
C LEU A 250 -11.38 -21.76 -3.35
N ALA A 251 -12.24 -22.34 -2.51
CA ALA A 251 -13.48 -22.93 -2.96
C ALA A 251 -14.42 -21.82 -3.44
N ILE A 252 -14.97 -21.98 -4.64
CA ILE A 252 -15.71 -20.94 -5.36
C ILE A 252 -17.02 -21.52 -5.85
N ASP A 253 -18.06 -20.70 -5.84
CA ASP A 253 -19.36 -21.04 -6.39
C ASP A 253 -19.29 -21.28 -7.90
N ASP A 254 -20.14 -22.14 -8.43
CA ASP A 254 -20.09 -22.60 -9.81
C ASP A 254 -20.21 -21.47 -10.82
N ASP A 255 -20.98 -20.44 -10.51
CA ASP A 255 -21.19 -19.25 -11.34
C ASP A 255 -19.96 -18.35 -11.47
N GLN A 256 -19.02 -18.42 -10.54
CA GLN A 256 -17.80 -17.62 -10.52
C GLN A 256 -16.54 -18.38 -10.94
N LYS A 257 -16.65 -19.69 -11.19
CA LYS A 257 -15.50 -20.55 -11.52
C LYS A 257 -14.73 -20.12 -12.76
N GLU A 258 -15.42 -19.73 -13.81
CA GLU A 258 -14.80 -19.32 -15.08
C GLU A 258 -14.02 -18.03 -14.90
N ASP A 259 -14.63 -17.02 -14.28
CA ASP A 259 -13.99 -15.73 -14.00
C ASP A 259 -12.76 -15.89 -13.09
N TYR A 260 -12.89 -16.68 -12.03
CA TYR A 260 -11.79 -16.96 -11.12
C TYR A 260 -10.62 -17.70 -11.80
N SER A 261 -10.94 -18.67 -12.65
CA SER A 261 -9.92 -19.41 -13.40
C SER A 261 -9.17 -18.49 -14.36
N SER A 262 -9.89 -17.60 -15.03
CA SER A 262 -9.32 -16.59 -15.92
C SER A 262 -8.43 -15.61 -15.16
N ALA A 263 -8.87 -15.13 -13.99
CA ALA A 263 -8.09 -14.26 -13.12
C ALA A 263 -6.82 -14.96 -12.60
N LYS A 264 -6.88 -16.26 -12.31
CA LYS A 264 -5.72 -17.06 -11.90
C LYS A 264 -4.69 -17.19 -13.03
N ILE A 265 -5.13 -17.48 -14.24
CA ILE A 265 -4.26 -17.57 -15.43
C ILE A 265 -3.56 -16.22 -15.67
N GLU A 266 -4.29 -15.11 -15.61
CA GLU A 266 -3.70 -13.78 -15.83
C GLU A 266 -2.70 -13.42 -14.74
N ARG A 267 -3.00 -13.72 -13.46
CA ARG A 267 -2.03 -13.55 -12.37
C ARG A 267 -0.75 -14.33 -12.61
N ASP A 268 -0.85 -15.60 -13.03
CA ASP A 268 0.31 -16.46 -13.29
C ASP A 268 1.13 -15.95 -14.48
N ARG A 269 0.48 -15.43 -15.50
CA ARG A 269 1.13 -14.76 -16.63
C ARG A 269 1.91 -13.52 -16.21
N ILE A 270 1.31 -12.66 -15.39
CA ILE A 270 1.96 -11.45 -14.85
C ILE A 270 3.17 -11.85 -14.00
N MET A 271 3.02 -12.84 -13.10
CA MET A 271 4.11 -13.31 -12.25
C MET A 271 5.26 -13.87 -13.06
N SER A 272 5.00 -14.73 -14.04
CA SER A 272 6.02 -15.29 -14.93
C SER A 272 6.75 -14.22 -15.76
N ARG A 273 6.05 -13.14 -16.14
CA ARG A 273 6.70 -11.99 -16.80
C ARG A 273 7.63 -11.25 -15.86
N ARG A 274 7.19 -11.02 -14.60
CA ARG A 274 8.02 -10.36 -13.56
C ARG A 274 9.24 -11.18 -13.20
N GLU A 275 9.10 -12.49 -13.07
CA GLU A 275 10.20 -13.40 -12.80
C GLU A 275 11.24 -13.37 -13.93
N ARG A 276 10.81 -13.43 -15.18
CA ARG A 276 11.72 -13.30 -16.33
C ARG A 276 12.47 -11.96 -16.35
N LYS A 277 11.78 -10.87 -16.05
CA LYS A 277 12.44 -9.57 -15.91
C LYS A 277 13.44 -9.56 -14.75
N ALA A 278 13.10 -10.14 -13.61
CA ALA A 278 13.98 -10.19 -12.45
C ALA A 278 15.24 -11.02 -12.70
N CYS A 279 15.14 -12.10 -13.50
CA CYS A 279 16.30 -12.93 -13.86
C CYS A 279 17.41 -12.15 -14.57
N VAL A 280 17.07 -11.08 -15.31
CA VAL A 280 18.06 -10.22 -15.98
C VAL A 280 18.97 -9.50 -14.98
N TYR A 281 18.46 -9.23 -13.77
CA TYR A 281 19.21 -8.57 -12.70
C TYR A 281 19.86 -9.54 -11.70
N GLN A 282 19.69 -10.83 -11.93
CA GLN A 282 20.25 -11.83 -11.04
C GLN A 282 21.77 -11.95 -11.28
N ILE A 283 22.53 -11.57 -10.28
CA ILE A 283 23.99 -11.72 -10.29
C ILE A 283 24.32 -13.19 -10.01
N SER A 284 24.87 -13.89 -10.97
CA SER A 284 25.36 -15.26 -10.80
C SER A 284 26.50 -15.31 -9.79
N ARG A 285 26.57 -16.39 -8.98
CA ARG A 285 27.76 -16.62 -8.13
C ARG A 285 28.97 -16.81 -9.02
N PRO A 286 30.08 -16.10 -8.79
CA PRO A 286 31.29 -16.28 -9.56
C PRO A 286 31.90 -17.63 -9.18
N ASP A 287 31.62 -18.67 -9.94
CA ASP A 287 32.27 -20.00 -9.73
C ASP A 287 33.70 -20.04 -10.29
N LYS A 288 34.07 -19.10 -11.15
CA LYS A 288 35.39 -18.94 -11.75
C LYS A 288 35.74 -17.47 -11.97
N ILE A 289 37.03 -17.15 -12.00
CA ILE A 289 37.52 -15.78 -12.27
C ILE A 289 37.05 -15.26 -13.63
N SER A 290 36.78 -16.16 -14.62
CA SER A 290 36.23 -15.80 -15.93
C SER A 290 34.80 -15.22 -15.86
N ASP A 291 34.05 -15.50 -14.80
CA ASP A 291 32.66 -15.00 -14.65
C ASP A 291 32.63 -13.54 -14.18
N LEU A 292 33.73 -13.06 -13.59
CA LEU A 292 33.90 -11.64 -13.21
C LEU A 292 34.06 -10.73 -14.44
N VAL A 293 34.55 -11.23 -15.56
CA VAL A 293 34.70 -10.45 -16.80
C VAL A 293 33.33 -10.12 -17.41
N GLY A 294 32.38 -11.06 -17.37
CA GLY A 294 30.98 -10.80 -17.78
C GLY A 294 30.23 -9.78 -16.92
N TRP A 295 30.69 -9.55 -15.69
CA TRP A 295 30.16 -8.52 -14.82
C TRP A 295 30.57 -7.10 -15.24
N LEU A 296 31.78 -6.97 -15.78
CA LEU A 296 32.34 -5.69 -16.22
C LEU A 296 31.82 -5.33 -17.62
N ASP A 297 31.57 -6.32 -18.47
CA ASP A 297 31.10 -6.10 -19.85
C ASP A 297 29.61 -5.72 -19.93
N ASN A 298 28.76 -6.18 -19.00
CA ASN A 298 27.33 -5.82 -18.98
C ASN A 298 27.07 -4.39 -18.48
N SER A 299 28.07 -3.67 -18.01
CA SER A 299 27.89 -2.31 -17.48
C SER A 299 28.36 -1.20 -18.43
N ALA A 300 29.06 -1.52 -19.52
CA ALA A 300 29.78 -0.48 -20.28
C ALA A 300 29.29 -0.24 -21.71
N ASP A 301 28.68 -1.21 -22.39
CA ASP A 301 28.36 -1.04 -23.80
C ASP A 301 27.04 -1.75 -24.22
N ASP A 302 25.91 -1.23 -23.80
CA ASP A 302 24.66 -1.46 -24.52
C ASP A 302 24.36 -0.24 -25.39
N PRO A 303 24.68 -0.28 -26.70
CA PRO A 303 24.44 0.85 -27.63
C PRO A 303 22.95 1.09 -27.89
N GLN A 304 22.04 0.25 -27.37
CA GLN A 304 20.60 0.35 -27.62
C GLN A 304 19.79 0.89 -26.44
N GLY A 305 20.45 1.40 -25.37
CA GLY A 305 19.76 2.17 -24.34
C GLY A 305 18.74 1.39 -23.54
N LEU A 306 18.86 0.06 -23.43
CA LEU A 306 18.16 -0.75 -22.44
C LEU A 306 18.85 -0.62 -21.07
N CYS A 307 19.02 0.60 -20.58
CA CYS A 307 19.18 0.81 -19.14
C CYS A 307 17.93 0.24 -18.47
N ALA A 308 17.96 -1.05 -18.20
CA ALA A 308 16.96 -1.71 -17.39
C ALA A 308 17.13 -1.15 -15.96
N GLU A 309 16.40 -0.10 -15.62
CA GLU A 309 16.34 0.38 -14.25
C GLU A 309 15.82 -0.74 -13.36
N ALA A 310 16.65 -1.19 -12.40
CA ALA A 310 16.26 -2.13 -11.36
C ALA A 310 15.25 -1.44 -10.43
N THR A 311 14.01 -1.35 -10.85
CA THR A 311 12.94 -0.75 -10.06
C THR A 311 12.22 -1.80 -9.23
N VAL A 312 11.95 -1.49 -7.97
CA VAL A 312 11.14 -2.33 -7.07
C VAL A 312 9.70 -2.44 -7.56
N ARG A 313 9.25 -1.49 -8.38
CA ARG A 313 7.93 -1.49 -9.02
C ARG A 313 8.11 -1.56 -10.53
N ASP A 314 7.31 -2.41 -11.20
CA ASP A 314 7.25 -2.48 -12.67
C ASP A 314 6.47 -1.27 -13.19
N THR A 315 7.09 -0.09 -13.11
CA THR A 315 6.58 1.17 -13.66
C THR A 315 7.32 1.48 -14.95
N SER A 316 6.64 2.04 -15.94
CA SER A 316 7.31 2.74 -17.05
C SER A 316 8.22 3.82 -16.44
N GLY A 317 9.42 3.97 -16.97
CA GLY A 317 10.48 4.83 -16.42
C GLY A 317 9.93 6.13 -15.82
N THR A 318 10.30 6.39 -14.58
CA THR A 318 9.93 7.61 -13.86
C THR A 318 11.07 8.61 -13.97
N VAL A 319 10.75 9.84 -14.32
CA VAL A 319 11.71 10.95 -14.33
C VAL A 319 11.40 11.83 -13.12
N GLU A 320 12.42 12.10 -12.31
CA GLU A 320 12.31 13.09 -11.25
C GLU A 320 12.30 14.49 -11.87
N VAL A 321 11.28 15.28 -11.55
CA VAL A 321 11.11 16.63 -12.07
C VAL A 321 10.87 17.61 -10.95
N VAL A 322 11.45 18.80 -11.07
CA VAL A 322 11.15 19.93 -10.20
C VAL A 322 10.09 20.79 -10.91
N LEU A 323 8.93 20.91 -10.27
CA LEU A 323 7.86 21.76 -10.78
C LEU A 323 8.16 23.23 -10.45
N VAL A 324 8.12 24.09 -11.46
CA VAL A 324 8.30 25.53 -11.30
C VAL A 324 7.07 26.28 -11.77
N LYS A 325 6.72 27.35 -11.06
CA LYS A 325 5.66 28.29 -11.45
C LYS A 325 6.31 29.55 -12.01
N ARG A 326 5.86 29.99 -13.19
CA ARG A 326 6.29 31.27 -13.77
C ARG A 326 5.45 32.41 -13.22
N GLY A 327 6.07 33.40 -12.61
CA GLY A 327 5.44 34.64 -12.17
C GLY A 327 5.07 35.56 -13.35
N ALA A 328 4.19 36.52 -13.10
CA ALA A 328 3.83 37.55 -14.09
C ALA A 328 5.02 38.44 -14.50
N ASP A 329 5.99 38.61 -13.63
CA ASP A 329 7.28 39.32 -13.85
C ASP A 329 8.31 38.47 -14.63
N GLY A 330 7.94 37.26 -15.01
CA GLY A 330 8.79 36.29 -15.68
C GLY A 330 9.80 35.57 -14.77
N SER A 331 9.72 35.75 -13.45
CA SER A 331 10.48 34.97 -12.47
C SER A 331 10.00 33.55 -12.42
N PHE A 332 10.84 32.62 -11.94
CA PHE A 332 10.47 31.24 -11.68
C PHE A 332 10.57 30.98 -10.18
N ARG A 333 9.60 30.24 -9.66
CA ARG A 333 9.54 29.81 -8.25
C ARG A 333 9.29 28.33 -8.19
N ILE A 334 9.87 27.64 -7.23
CA ILE A 334 9.58 26.21 -7.00
C ILE A 334 8.12 26.08 -6.58
N PHE A 335 7.39 25.18 -7.21
CA PHE A 335 6.00 24.91 -6.86
C PHE A 335 5.93 24.20 -5.51
N GLY A 336 5.18 24.79 -4.56
CA GLY A 336 5.03 24.23 -3.21
C GLY A 336 6.09 24.69 -2.20
N ASP A 337 7.02 25.58 -2.58
CA ASP A 337 7.97 26.17 -1.65
C ASP A 337 7.29 27.24 -0.77
N VAL A 338 7.43 27.08 0.54
CA VAL A 338 6.80 27.96 1.55
C VAL A 338 7.58 29.28 1.68
N ASP A 339 8.87 29.25 1.39
CA ASP A 339 9.78 30.38 1.63
C ASP A 339 9.85 31.38 0.46
N ASP A 340 8.98 31.22 -0.55
CA ASP A 340 8.86 32.14 -1.69
C ASP A 340 10.20 32.45 -2.40
N SER A 341 11.14 31.50 -2.33
CA SER A 341 12.46 31.63 -2.95
C SER A 341 12.35 31.66 -4.49
N SER A 342 12.69 32.80 -5.10
CA SER A 342 12.72 32.89 -6.55
C SER A 342 14.00 32.23 -7.10
N ILE A 343 13.81 31.36 -8.07
CA ILE A 343 14.94 30.80 -8.83
C ILE A 343 15.41 31.86 -9.83
N PRO A 344 16.70 32.21 -9.85
CA PRO A 344 17.25 33.09 -10.88
C PRO A 344 16.93 32.56 -12.28
N LYS A 345 16.61 33.48 -13.23
CA LYS A 345 16.20 33.09 -14.60
C LYS A 345 17.26 32.28 -15.35
N ASP A 346 18.49 32.52 -15.06
CA ASP A 346 19.69 31.87 -15.58
C ASP A 346 19.93 30.47 -14.98
N CYS A 347 19.27 30.13 -13.88
CA CYS A 347 19.34 28.82 -13.26
C CYS A 347 18.24 27.86 -13.76
N VAL A 348 17.25 28.32 -14.52
CA VAL A 348 16.24 27.46 -15.13
C VAL A 348 16.81 26.96 -16.45
N PRO A 349 17.12 25.66 -16.58
CA PRO A 349 17.64 25.11 -17.80
C PRO A 349 16.64 25.32 -18.94
N ASP A 350 17.13 25.70 -20.11
CA ASP A 350 16.33 25.68 -21.32
C ASP A 350 15.87 24.24 -21.64
N LYS A 351 14.92 24.11 -22.57
CA LYS A 351 14.38 22.78 -22.92
C LYS A 351 15.44 21.77 -23.36
N ASP A 352 16.49 22.25 -24.04
CA ASP A 352 17.56 21.40 -24.57
C ASP A 352 18.53 20.97 -23.46
N THR A 353 18.81 21.84 -22.51
CA THR A 353 19.62 21.54 -21.32
C THR A 353 18.86 20.60 -20.37
N ALA A 354 17.57 20.83 -20.15
CA ALA A 354 16.74 19.94 -19.35
C ALA A 354 16.67 18.52 -19.96
N ARG A 355 16.57 18.41 -21.28
CA ARG A 355 16.61 17.15 -22.00
C ARG A 355 17.96 16.43 -21.86
N ARG A 356 19.07 17.12 -22.03
CA ARG A 356 20.42 16.56 -21.82
C ARG A 356 20.68 16.12 -20.39
N MET A 357 20.14 16.84 -19.41
CA MET A 357 20.22 16.44 -17.99
C MET A 357 19.40 15.20 -17.69
N SER A 358 18.29 14.96 -18.40
CA SER A 358 17.49 13.73 -18.29
C SER A 358 18.11 12.53 -19.02
N GLU A 359 18.93 12.77 -20.04
CA GLU A 359 19.62 11.75 -20.83
C GLU A 359 20.95 11.28 -20.17
N ASN A 360 21.50 12.02 -19.21
CA ASN A 360 22.77 11.75 -18.54
C ASN A 360 22.64 11.26 -17.08
N ARG A 361 21.48 10.77 -16.66
CA ARG A 361 21.28 10.19 -15.32
C ARG A 361 20.89 8.73 -15.38
#